data_f568bc59b6028996d536e031f858dc0f
#
_entry.id   f568bc59b6028996d536e031f858dc0f
#
_cell.length_a   1.000
_cell.length_b   1.000
_cell.length_c   1.000
_cell.angle_alpha   90.00
_cell.angle_beta   90.00
_cell.angle_gamma   90.00
#
_symmetry.space_group_name_H-M   'P 1'
#
loop_
_entity.id
_entity.type
_entity.pdbx_description
1 polymer ?
#
loop_
_entity_poly.entity_id
_entity_poly.type
_entity_poly.pdbx_seq_one_letter_code
_entity_poly.pdbx_strand_id
1 'polypeptide(L)'
;MINKYLLSSLVCILFYTAQAHPSSKLPQYNIINDLSSLIKNIANKDIQDDILSLTGQWGVKLDPDSIGEKHNYFNSGHTTMPIQLPGTLDEAGYGTRTVGSDYGILTRRHKYIGPAWYTREFVIPHNWQGKEITLYLERVLWESKVWIDGRFIDTQEGLGTPHYHRLGTLNPGKHRIAIRINNDMIYNIGDKGHSYGEYTQIIWNGILGKIELQSSPTLSIDRIKVYPHTSDNRLDISFDIQNHSNKTLKGEVSYTLKEIGSKKKIYAYKKEIKGEKGIQHHRETLNIRQAVKHWDDLHPNLYRLEICITQKGQSQLKTVDFGFRNVTASRSKILINNRPVFMRGNLDCLHFPLTGYPSCDIQEWERIFRIYKSYGLNHVRFHSWCPPEAAFTAADRIGIYIQAEVLWIDWWMSVVRKERPEMTTRGLPKGLGHNPSADKFVPEELQRMIEAYGNHPSFTMLCIGNELGNSNFDIMHFCSSIAFL
;
A
#
# COMPACT_ATOMS: atom_id res chain seq x y z
N MET A 1 -12.12 5.99 -15.51
CA MET A 1 -12.87 5.79 -16.79
C MET A 1 -14.26 6.33 -16.60
N ILE A 2 -14.61 7.43 -17.24
CA ILE A 2 -16.02 7.79 -17.39
C ILE A 2 -16.63 6.71 -18.27
N ASN A 3 -17.56 5.99 -17.71
CA ASN A 3 -18.25 4.89 -18.36
C ASN A 3 -18.72 5.34 -19.75
N LYS A 4 -18.33 4.67 -20.84
CA LYS A 4 -18.78 4.99 -22.21
C LYS A 4 -20.31 5.11 -22.29
N TYR A 5 -21.03 4.43 -21.40
CA TYR A 5 -22.50 4.50 -21.28
C TYR A 5 -23.01 5.81 -20.67
N LEU A 6 -22.23 6.49 -19.79
CA LEU A 6 -22.59 7.82 -19.31
C LEU A 6 -22.42 8.88 -20.40
N LEU A 7 -21.39 8.76 -21.24
CA LEU A 7 -21.17 9.67 -22.36
C LEU A 7 -22.23 9.48 -23.45
N SER A 8 -22.62 8.23 -23.75
CA SER A 8 -23.69 7.94 -24.70
C SER A 8 -25.07 8.39 -24.20
N SER A 9 -25.36 8.26 -22.89
CA SER A 9 -26.59 8.73 -22.27
C SER A 9 -26.68 10.26 -22.23
N LEU A 10 -25.57 10.96 -21.98
CA LEU A 10 -25.54 12.44 -22.00
C LEU A 10 -25.72 12.98 -23.43
N VAL A 11 -25.12 12.32 -24.43
CA VAL A 11 -25.31 12.70 -25.84
C VAL A 11 -26.74 12.44 -26.31
N CYS A 12 -27.37 11.32 -25.89
CA CYS A 12 -28.78 11.05 -26.21
C CYS A 12 -29.73 12.06 -25.55
N ILE A 13 -29.48 12.50 -24.31
CA ILE A 13 -30.29 13.51 -23.62
C ILE A 13 -30.19 14.88 -24.33
N LEU A 14 -28.99 15.23 -24.80
CA LEU A 14 -28.79 16.49 -25.56
C LEU A 14 -29.46 16.48 -26.94
N PHE A 15 -29.54 15.32 -27.63
CA PHE A 15 -30.28 15.21 -28.89
C PHE A 15 -31.80 15.19 -28.68
N TYR A 16 -32.31 14.66 -27.57
CA TYR A 16 -33.75 14.62 -27.29
C TYR A 16 -34.31 16.00 -26.91
N THR A 17 -33.52 16.84 -26.23
CA THR A 17 -33.92 18.21 -25.87
C THR A 17 -33.83 19.18 -27.05
N ALA A 18 -33.04 18.92 -28.07
CA ALA A 18 -32.92 19.74 -29.28
C ALA A 18 -34.12 19.58 -30.26
N GLN A 19 -34.87 18.48 -30.16
CA GLN A 19 -36.04 18.23 -31.03
C GLN A 19 -37.40 18.73 -30.45
N ALA A 20 -37.41 19.18 -29.19
CA ALA A 20 -38.68 19.41 -28.49
C ALA A 20 -39.22 20.88 -28.53
N HIS A 21 -38.44 21.89 -28.97
CA HIS A 21 -38.96 23.28 -29.08
C HIS A 21 -38.22 24.13 -30.13
N PRO A 22 -38.91 24.62 -31.17
CA PRO A 22 -38.34 25.53 -32.18
C PRO A 22 -38.61 27.01 -31.87
N SER A 23 -38.39 27.49 -30.67
CA SER A 23 -38.41 28.95 -30.40
C SER A 23 -37.83 29.30 -29.04
N SER A 24 -36.51 29.22 -28.91
CA SER A 24 -35.76 30.05 -27.95
C SER A 24 -34.28 30.08 -28.37
N LYS A 25 -33.77 31.26 -28.63
CA LYS A 25 -32.33 31.50 -28.86
C LYS A 25 -31.59 31.22 -27.57
N LEU A 26 -31.15 29.99 -27.36
CA LEU A 26 -30.16 29.64 -26.34
C LEU A 26 -28.75 29.94 -26.89
N PRO A 27 -27.85 30.50 -26.10
CA PRO A 27 -26.51 30.81 -26.56
C PRO A 27 -25.70 29.50 -26.75
N GLN A 28 -25.55 29.08 -27.99
CA GLN A 28 -24.86 27.87 -28.41
C GLN A 28 -23.33 27.91 -28.19
N TYR A 29 -22.77 28.97 -27.58
CA TYR A 29 -21.34 29.23 -27.64
C TYR A 29 -20.52 28.73 -26.46
N ASN A 30 -21.11 28.33 -25.32
CA ASN A 30 -20.33 27.99 -24.13
C ASN A 30 -20.27 26.50 -23.81
N ILE A 31 -21.23 25.70 -24.26
CA ILE A 31 -21.33 24.28 -23.82
C ILE A 31 -20.20 23.41 -24.39
N ILE A 32 -19.77 23.63 -25.64
CA ILE A 32 -18.68 22.83 -26.26
C ILE A 32 -17.31 23.19 -25.69
N ASN A 33 -17.11 24.48 -25.39
CA ASN A 33 -15.86 24.93 -24.76
C ASN A 33 -15.78 24.52 -23.30
N ASP A 34 -16.90 24.52 -22.57
CA ASP A 34 -16.99 24.03 -21.19
C ASP A 34 -16.82 22.50 -21.13
N LEU A 35 -17.40 21.74 -22.07
CA LEU A 35 -17.18 20.29 -22.17
C LEU A 35 -15.75 19.94 -22.56
N SER A 36 -15.11 20.68 -23.47
CA SER A 36 -13.70 20.43 -23.81
C SER A 36 -12.77 20.84 -22.69
N SER A 37 -13.07 21.89 -21.92
CA SER A 37 -12.34 22.28 -20.72
C SER A 37 -12.57 21.29 -19.57
N LEU A 38 -13.79 20.77 -19.42
CA LEU A 38 -14.14 19.73 -18.45
C LEU A 38 -13.45 18.40 -18.78
N ILE A 39 -13.44 18.00 -20.06
CA ILE A 39 -12.73 16.80 -20.53
C ILE A 39 -11.21 16.97 -20.37
N LYS A 40 -10.65 18.15 -20.66
CA LYS A 40 -9.25 18.46 -20.36
C LYS A 40 -8.95 18.46 -18.87
N ASN A 41 -9.84 19.01 -18.03
CA ASN A 41 -9.67 19.01 -16.57
C ASN A 41 -9.86 17.61 -15.97
N ILE A 42 -10.68 16.75 -16.55
CA ILE A 42 -10.84 15.35 -16.13
C ILE A 42 -9.65 14.53 -16.62
N ALA A 43 -9.20 14.71 -17.85
CA ALA A 43 -7.97 14.06 -18.36
C ALA A 43 -6.70 14.54 -17.62
N ASN A 44 -6.67 15.79 -17.16
CA ASN A 44 -5.57 16.33 -16.35
C ASN A 44 -5.69 15.99 -14.85
N LYS A 45 -6.85 15.53 -14.37
CA LYS A 45 -7.04 15.14 -12.97
C LYS A 45 -6.48 13.75 -12.63
N ASP A 46 -6.26 12.91 -13.65
CA ASP A 46 -5.62 11.59 -13.49
C ASP A 46 -4.09 11.65 -13.61
N ILE A 47 -3.53 12.82 -13.91
CA ILE A 47 -2.08 13.05 -13.96
C ILE A 47 -1.75 14.06 -12.84
N GLN A 48 -1.54 13.59 -11.62
CA GLN A 48 -0.57 14.30 -10.77
C GLN A 48 0.74 14.29 -11.57
N ASP A 49 1.42 15.45 -11.72
CA ASP A 49 2.62 15.58 -12.59
C ASP A 49 3.69 14.49 -12.39
N ASP A 50 3.65 13.77 -11.27
CA ASP A 50 4.59 12.73 -10.86
C ASP A 50 3.99 11.32 -10.65
N ILE A 51 2.70 11.09 -10.94
CA ILE A 51 2.02 9.79 -10.79
C ILE A 51 1.23 9.45 -12.05
N LEU A 52 1.42 8.24 -12.57
CA LEU A 52 0.65 7.65 -13.67
C LEU A 52 -0.04 6.38 -13.19
N SER A 53 -1.38 6.40 -13.13
CA SER A 53 -2.17 5.22 -12.78
C SER A 53 -2.13 4.18 -13.90
N LEU A 54 -1.89 2.93 -13.51
CA LEU A 54 -1.98 1.77 -14.40
C LEU A 54 -3.28 0.98 -14.18
N THR A 55 -4.27 1.54 -13.48
CA THR A 55 -5.60 0.96 -13.33
C THR A 55 -6.28 0.79 -14.69
N GLY A 56 -7.00 -0.31 -14.88
CA GLY A 56 -7.79 -0.57 -16.10
C GLY A 56 -7.58 -1.96 -16.67
N GLN A 57 -7.73 -2.08 -17.97
CA GLN A 57 -7.64 -3.36 -18.69
C GLN A 57 -6.19 -3.83 -18.84
N TRP A 58 -5.94 -5.07 -18.47
CA TRP A 58 -4.69 -5.80 -18.63
C TRP A 58 -4.94 -7.11 -19.39
N GLY A 59 -3.88 -7.72 -19.89
CA GLY A 59 -3.88 -9.10 -20.32
C GLY A 59 -3.31 -9.99 -19.22
N VAL A 60 -3.90 -11.17 -18.98
CA VAL A 60 -3.38 -12.16 -18.03
C VAL A 60 -3.18 -13.51 -18.70
N LYS A 61 -2.12 -14.21 -18.31
CA LYS A 61 -1.84 -15.60 -18.70
C LYS A 61 -1.45 -16.39 -17.46
N LEU A 62 -2.17 -17.48 -17.19
CA LEU A 62 -1.84 -18.41 -16.11
C LEU A 62 -0.61 -19.24 -16.49
N ASP A 63 0.21 -19.58 -15.52
CA ASP A 63 1.47 -20.32 -15.71
C ASP A 63 1.61 -21.43 -14.64
N PRO A 64 0.67 -22.40 -14.61
CA PRO A 64 0.66 -23.42 -13.56
C PRO A 64 1.92 -24.30 -13.54
N ASP A 65 2.57 -24.46 -14.69
CA ASP A 65 3.77 -25.27 -14.83
C ASP A 65 5.07 -24.46 -14.59
N SER A 66 4.95 -23.15 -14.25
CA SER A 66 6.08 -22.23 -14.02
C SER A 66 7.10 -22.18 -15.17
N ILE A 67 6.63 -22.30 -16.41
CA ILE A 67 7.47 -22.31 -17.62
C ILE A 67 7.60 -20.92 -18.26
N GLY A 68 6.86 -19.94 -17.79
CA GLY A 68 6.71 -18.65 -18.46
C GLY A 68 8.00 -17.85 -18.60
N GLU A 69 8.92 -17.93 -17.63
CA GLU A 69 10.24 -17.29 -17.75
C GLU A 69 11.07 -17.95 -18.87
N LYS A 70 11.07 -19.28 -18.94
CA LYS A 70 11.75 -20.05 -20.00
C LYS A 70 11.17 -19.78 -21.39
N HIS A 71 9.86 -19.58 -21.47
CA HIS A 71 9.13 -19.32 -22.71
C HIS A 71 8.92 -17.82 -22.99
N ASN A 72 9.60 -16.95 -22.23
CA ASN A 72 9.58 -15.49 -22.42
C ASN A 72 8.18 -14.87 -22.44
N TYR A 73 7.29 -15.27 -21.51
CA TYR A 73 5.92 -14.72 -21.43
C TYR A 73 5.90 -13.21 -21.15
N PHE A 74 7.02 -12.64 -20.73
CA PHE A 74 7.22 -11.20 -20.57
C PHE A 74 7.32 -10.44 -21.92
N ASN A 75 7.56 -11.13 -23.04
CA ASN A 75 7.59 -10.53 -24.39
C ASN A 75 6.17 -10.43 -24.99
N SER A 76 6.04 -9.68 -26.09
CA SER A 76 4.82 -9.63 -26.89
C SER A 76 4.57 -10.95 -27.64
N GLY A 77 3.34 -11.12 -28.14
CA GLY A 77 2.98 -12.26 -28.99
C GLY A 77 2.37 -13.47 -28.29
N HIS A 78 2.30 -13.47 -26.95
CA HIS A 78 1.60 -14.52 -26.21
C HIS A 78 0.10 -14.17 -26.07
N THR A 79 -0.75 -15.18 -26.27
CA THR A 79 -2.20 -15.03 -26.04
C THR A 79 -2.47 -14.80 -24.57
N THR A 80 -3.24 -13.76 -24.26
CA THR A 80 -3.68 -13.40 -22.92
C THR A 80 -5.19 -13.30 -22.84
N MET A 81 -5.74 -13.52 -21.65
CA MET A 81 -7.14 -13.26 -21.34
C MET A 81 -7.28 -11.83 -20.78
N PRO A 82 -8.40 -11.13 -21.01
CA PRO A 82 -8.59 -9.80 -20.48
C PRO A 82 -8.86 -9.82 -18.97
N ILE A 83 -8.23 -8.96 -18.21
CA ILE A 83 -8.50 -8.78 -16.77
C ILE A 83 -8.55 -7.31 -16.42
N GLN A 84 -9.49 -6.93 -15.53
CA GLN A 84 -9.54 -5.60 -14.95
C GLN A 84 -8.65 -5.58 -13.70
N LEU A 85 -7.71 -4.64 -13.61
CA LEU A 85 -6.91 -4.38 -12.42
C LEU A 85 -7.14 -2.94 -11.92
N PRO A 86 -7.15 -2.71 -10.59
CA PRO A 86 -7.02 -3.70 -9.53
C PRO A 86 -8.14 -4.73 -9.54
N GLY A 87 -7.81 -5.96 -9.09
CA GLY A 87 -8.71 -7.10 -9.07
C GLY A 87 -7.97 -8.43 -8.97
N THR A 88 -8.71 -9.51 -8.95
CA THR A 88 -8.19 -10.87 -8.76
C THR A 88 -8.58 -11.82 -9.88
N LEU A 89 -7.85 -12.94 -10.00
CA LEU A 89 -8.19 -14.02 -10.93
C LEU A 89 -9.57 -14.62 -10.62
N ASP A 90 -9.90 -14.78 -9.34
CA ASP A 90 -11.19 -15.33 -8.90
C ASP A 90 -12.36 -14.46 -9.37
N GLU A 91 -12.28 -13.13 -9.15
CA GLU A 91 -13.29 -12.18 -9.66
C GLU A 91 -13.42 -12.18 -11.18
N ALA A 92 -12.31 -12.34 -11.88
CA ALA A 92 -12.27 -12.42 -13.33
C ALA A 92 -12.77 -13.76 -13.88
N GLY A 93 -13.01 -14.76 -13.02
CA GLY A 93 -13.45 -16.09 -13.42
C GLY A 93 -12.34 -16.99 -13.93
N TYR A 94 -11.08 -16.73 -13.56
CA TYR A 94 -9.92 -17.50 -14.01
C TYR A 94 -9.39 -18.44 -12.91
N GLY A 95 -9.08 -19.66 -13.32
CA GLY A 95 -8.67 -20.76 -12.46
C GLY A 95 -9.64 -21.94 -12.54
N THR A 96 -9.49 -22.89 -11.62
CA THR A 96 -10.36 -24.06 -11.53
C THR A 96 -11.65 -23.70 -10.79
N ARG A 97 -12.79 -23.84 -11.46
CA ARG A 97 -14.09 -23.59 -10.82
C ARG A 97 -14.32 -24.55 -9.65
N THR A 98 -14.65 -23.98 -8.51
CA THR A 98 -14.96 -24.78 -7.30
C THR A 98 -16.31 -25.47 -7.44
N VAL A 99 -16.36 -26.75 -7.05
CA VAL A 99 -17.58 -27.54 -6.92
C VAL A 99 -17.77 -27.86 -5.45
N GLY A 100 -18.94 -27.55 -4.91
CA GLY A 100 -19.24 -27.69 -3.48
C GLY A 100 -18.74 -26.51 -2.65
N SER A 101 -18.47 -26.75 -1.37
CA SER A 101 -18.01 -25.75 -0.41
C SER A 101 -16.79 -26.26 0.34
N ASP A 102 -15.84 -25.38 0.60
CA ASP A 102 -14.71 -25.63 1.50
C ASP A 102 -15.21 -25.58 2.96
N TYR A 103 -14.52 -26.29 3.84
CA TYR A 103 -14.79 -26.26 5.29
C TYR A 103 -13.63 -25.58 6.02
N GLY A 104 -13.98 -24.64 6.91
CA GLY A 104 -13.01 -23.93 7.74
C GLY A 104 -12.24 -22.80 7.04
N ILE A 105 -12.50 -22.59 5.75
CA ILE A 105 -11.93 -21.50 4.93
C ILE A 105 -13.00 -20.93 4.01
N LEU A 106 -12.76 -19.75 3.45
CA LEU A 106 -13.66 -19.19 2.44
C LEU A 106 -13.60 -20.00 1.14
N THR A 107 -14.77 -20.39 0.64
CA THR A 107 -14.90 -21.06 -0.66
C THR A 107 -14.69 -20.05 -1.78
N ARG A 108 -13.57 -20.14 -2.50
CA ARG A 108 -13.31 -19.34 -3.70
C ARG A 108 -14.12 -19.89 -4.88
N ARG A 109 -14.64 -19.02 -5.73
CA ARG A 109 -15.39 -19.44 -6.93
C ARG A 109 -14.46 -20.10 -7.94
N HIS A 110 -13.26 -19.55 -8.12
CA HIS A 110 -12.20 -20.09 -8.98
C HIS A 110 -10.90 -20.15 -8.17
N LYS A 111 -10.32 -21.32 -8.08
CA LYS A 111 -9.08 -21.56 -7.34
C LYS A 111 -7.90 -21.50 -8.29
N TYR A 112 -6.90 -20.70 -7.93
CA TYR A 112 -5.60 -20.68 -8.60
C TYR A 112 -4.49 -20.39 -7.59
N ILE A 113 -3.47 -21.24 -7.59
CA ILE A 113 -2.22 -21.08 -6.87
C ILE A 113 -1.09 -21.25 -7.89
N GLY A 114 -0.12 -20.37 -7.84
CA GLY A 114 1.03 -20.37 -8.73
C GLY A 114 1.21 -19.06 -9.51
N PRO A 115 2.18 -19.03 -10.43
CA PRO A 115 2.49 -17.85 -11.20
C PRO A 115 1.39 -17.47 -12.21
N ALA A 116 1.11 -16.17 -12.32
CA ALA A 116 0.31 -15.59 -13.38
C ALA A 116 1.01 -14.34 -13.93
N TRP A 117 0.94 -14.16 -15.25
CA TRP A 117 1.61 -13.10 -15.99
C TRP A 117 0.62 -12.01 -16.37
N TYR A 118 0.79 -10.81 -15.86
CA TYR A 118 -0.02 -9.65 -16.14
C TYR A 118 0.74 -8.72 -17.08
N THR A 119 0.15 -8.36 -18.21
CA THR A 119 0.83 -7.55 -19.23
C THR A 119 -0.01 -6.39 -19.70
N ARG A 120 0.65 -5.26 -20.00
CA ARG A 120 0.00 -4.05 -20.49
C ARG A 120 0.99 -3.17 -21.27
N GLU A 121 0.48 -2.40 -22.23
CA GLU A 121 1.18 -1.26 -22.80
C GLU A 121 0.81 0.01 -22.03
N PHE A 122 1.76 0.93 -21.87
CA PHE A 122 1.58 2.22 -21.24
C PHE A 122 2.44 3.28 -21.94
N VAL A 123 2.22 4.55 -21.63
CA VAL A 123 2.94 5.66 -22.25
C VAL A 123 3.61 6.50 -21.18
N ILE A 124 4.93 6.66 -21.27
CA ILE A 124 5.68 7.60 -20.43
C ILE A 124 5.53 9.00 -21.01
N PRO A 125 5.04 9.99 -20.22
CA PRO A 125 4.86 11.35 -20.69
C PRO A 125 6.20 12.09 -20.87
N HIS A 126 6.23 13.07 -21.77
CA HIS A 126 7.45 13.83 -22.10
C HIS A 126 8.07 14.57 -20.90
N ASN A 127 7.25 15.05 -19.97
CA ASN A 127 7.72 15.72 -18.74
C ASN A 127 8.39 14.78 -17.72
N TRP A 128 8.44 13.48 -18.02
CA TRP A 128 9.17 12.48 -17.22
C TRP A 128 10.55 12.14 -17.77
N GLN A 129 10.95 12.75 -18.88
CA GLN A 129 12.28 12.51 -19.47
C GLN A 129 13.39 12.77 -18.44
N GLY A 130 14.24 11.76 -18.22
CA GLY A 130 15.37 11.81 -17.29
C GLY A 130 14.99 11.73 -15.80
N LYS A 131 13.71 11.50 -15.47
CA LYS A 131 13.29 11.20 -14.11
C LYS A 131 13.45 9.71 -13.82
N GLU A 132 13.69 9.39 -12.55
CA GLU A 132 13.62 8.01 -12.04
C GLU A 132 12.18 7.58 -11.90
N ILE A 133 11.87 6.34 -12.26
CA ILE A 133 10.52 5.79 -12.24
C ILE A 133 10.48 4.59 -11.32
N THR A 134 9.50 4.56 -10.44
CA THR A 134 9.20 3.44 -9.55
C THR A 134 7.80 2.94 -9.84
N LEU A 135 7.64 1.63 -10.02
CA LEU A 135 6.33 0.97 -10.01
C LEU A 135 5.94 0.69 -8.56
N TYR A 136 4.74 1.13 -8.20
CA TYR A 136 4.10 0.87 -6.92
C TYR A 136 2.93 -0.09 -7.12
N LEU A 137 2.96 -1.22 -6.40
CA LEU A 137 1.87 -2.20 -6.32
C LEU A 137 1.40 -2.25 -4.86
N GLU A 138 0.18 -1.79 -4.58
CA GLU A 138 -0.27 -1.62 -3.20
C GLU A 138 -0.39 -2.94 -2.44
N ARG A 139 -0.95 -3.98 -3.10
CA ARG A 139 -1.15 -5.27 -2.42
C ARG A 139 -1.00 -6.42 -3.39
N VAL A 140 0.01 -7.22 -3.18
CA VAL A 140 0.31 -8.46 -3.93
C VAL A 140 0.66 -9.56 -2.92
N LEU A 141 0.26 -10.80 -3.19
CA LEU A 141 0.71 -11.98 -2.45
C LEU A 141 1.71 -12.74 -3.29
N TRP A 142 2.56 -13.15 -2.78
CA TRP A 142 3.84 -13.29 -2.10
C TRP A 142 4.91 -12.55 -2.87
N GLU A 143 5.07 -12.94 -4.19
CA GLU A 143 6.15 -12.50 -5.06
C GLU A 143 5.61 -11.74 -6.25
N SER A 144 6.26 -10.64 -6.59
CA SER A 144 6.14 -10.00 -7.89
C SER A 144 7.50 -9.86 -8.56
N LYS A 145 7.58 -10.25 -9.84
CA LYS A 145 8.71 -10.01 -10.73
C LYS A 145 8.29 -9.11 -11.86
N VAL A 146 9.13 -8.17 -12.24
CA VAL A 146 8.77 -7.13 -13.23
C VAL A 146 9.75 -7.11 -14.40
N TRP A 147 9.20 -6.95 -15.61
CA TRP A 147 9.93 -6.71 -16.84
C TRP A 147 9.37 -5.47 -17.53
N ILE A 148 10.27 -4.65 -18.07
CA ILE A 148 9.95 -3.51 -18.94
C ILE A 148 10.60 -3.74 -20.30
N ASP A 149 9.81 -3.73 -21.37
CA ASP A 149 10.24 -3.96 -22.75
C ASP A 149 11.09 -5.23 -22.90
N GLY A 150 10.69 -6.30 -22.19
CA GLY A 150 11.38 -7.59 -22.17
C GLY A 150 12.62 -7.65 -21.26
N ARG A 151 13.05 -6.54 -20.65
CA ARG A 151 14.17 -6.52 -19.70
C ARG A 151 13.69 -6.75 -18.29
N PHE A 152 14.27 -7.74 -17.61
CA PHE A 152 14.03 -7.99 -16.18
C PHE A 152 14.50 -6.79 -15.34
N ILE A 153 13.70 -6.40 -14.36
CA ILE A 153 13.98 -5.30 -13.43
C ILE A 153 14.42 -5.86 -12.08
N ASP A 154 13.51 -6.45 -11.31
CA ASP A 154 13.79 -7.03 -10.00
C ASP A 154 12.66 -7.97 -9.53
N THR A 155 12.83 -8.50 -8.33
CA THR A 155 11.86 -9.30 -7.58
C THR A 155 11.57 -8.63 -6.24
N GLN A 156 10.29 -8.54 -5.89
CA GLN A 156 9.84 -8.11 -4.57
C GLN A 156 9.01 -9.20 -3.91
N GLU A 157 9.13 -9.31 -2.58
CA GLU A 157 8.44 -10.30 -1.76
C GLU A 157 7.77 -9.60 -0.58
N GLY A 158 6.59 -10.03 -0.20
CA GLY A 158 5.86 -9.51 0.95
C GLY A 158 4.41 -9.95 0.95
N LEU A 159 3.75 -9.85 2.09
CA LEU A 159 2.35 -10.26 2.26
C LEU A 159 1.44 -9.11 2.67
N GLY A 160 1.95 -8.24 3.54
CA GLY A 160 1.16 -7.20 4.20
C GLY A 160 1.48 -5.78 3.78
N THR A 161 2.40 -5.58 2.84
CA THR A 161 2.94 -4.26 2.48
C THR A 161 3.05 -4.08 0.97
N PRO A 162 3.15 -2.84 0.48
CA PRO A 162 3.33 -2.59 -0.94
C PRO A 162 4.65 -3.11 -1.49
N HIS A 163 4.66 -3.48 -2.77
CA HIS A 163 5.87 -3.77 -3.53
C HIS A 163 6.32 -2.54 -4.34
N TYR A 164 7.61 -2.21 -4.26
CA TYR A 164 8.23 -1.10 -4.98
C TYR A 164 9.30 -1.61 -5.93
N HIS A 165 9.10 -1.44 -7.24
CA HIS A 165 10.07 -1.83 -8.26
C HIS A 165 10.72 -0.59 -8.88
N ARG A 166 12.03 -0.44 -8.74
CA ARG A 166 12.77 0.68 -9.32
C ARG A 166 13.08 0.41 -10.79
N LEU A 167 12.35 1.04 -11.69
CA LEU A 167 12.48 0.83 -13.13
C LEU A 167 13.67 1.57 -13.72
N GLY A 168 14.25 2.54 -12.99
CA GLY A 168 15.25 3.48 -13.51
C GLY A 168 14.59 4.55 -14.42
N THR A 169 15.36 5.11 -15.33
CA THR A 169 14.84 6.07 -16.30
C THR A 169 14.27 5.37 -17.53
N LEU A 170 13.10 5.80 -17.99
CA LEU A 170 12.49 5.36 -19.24
C LEU A 170 12.35 6.55 -20.20
N ASN A 171 12.52 6.31 -21.50
CA ASN A 171 12.29 7.34 -22.51
C ASN A 171 10.79 7.66 -22.63
N PRO A 172 10.40 8.91 -22.95
CA PRO A 172 9.03 9.19 -23.29
C PRO A 172 8.53 8.35 -24.47
N GLY A 173 7.28 7.90 -24.40
CA GLY A 173 6.68 7.08 -25.45
C GLY A 173 6.09 5.78 -24.94
N LYS A 174 5.81 4.87 -25.86
CA LYS A 174 5.18 3.58 -25.55
C LYS A 174 6.20 2.61 -24.94
N HIS A 175 5.77 1.93 -23.90
CA HIS A 175 6.46 0.84 -23.21
C HIS A 175 5.52 -0.30 -22.96
N ARG A 176 6.08 -1.49 -22.74
CA ARG A 176 5.36 -2.68 -22.30
C ARG A 176 5.84 -3.10 -20.92
N ILE A 177 4.90 -3.33 -20.01
CA ILE A 177 5.16 -3.94 -18.71
C ILE A 177 4.65 -5.38 -18.70
N ALA A 178 5.43 -6.26 -18.09
CA ALA A 178 4.99 -7.59 -17.70
C ALA A 178 5.30 -7.78 -16.21
N ILE A 179 4.30 -8.22 -15.45
CA ILE A 179 4.40 -8.53 -14.02
C ILE A 179 4.04 -9.99 -13.84
N ARG A 180 4.97 -10.79 -13.32
CA ARG A 180 4.68 -12.15 -12.87
C ARG A 180 4.35 -12.10 -11.39
N ILE A 181 3.15 -12.50 -11.01
CA ILE A 181 2.71 -12.63 -9.63
C ILE A 181 2.64 -14.11 -9.29
N ASN A 182 3.27 -14.51 -8.20
CA ASN A 182 3.20 -15.85 -7.68
C ASN A 182 2.67 -15.83 -6.25
N ASN A 183 1.45 -16.33 -6.05
CA ASN A 183 0.81 -16.44 -4.75
C ASN A 183 1.04 -17.79 -4.07
N ASP A 184 1.91 -18.63 -4.60
CA ASP A 184 2.34 -19.85 -3.90
C ASP A 184 3.29 -19.49 -2.76
N MET A 185 3.32 -20.34 -1.72
CA MET A 185 4.18 -20.14 -0.55
C MET A 185 5.64 -20.27 -0.95
N ILE A 186 6.41 -19.20 -0.76
CA ILE A 186 7.84 -19.17 -1.06
C ILE A 186 8.71 -19.44 0.17
N TYR A 187 8.16 -19.26 1.38
CA TYR A 187 8.79 -19.60 2.65
C TYR A 187 7.92 -20.58 3.42
N ASN A 188 8.58 -21.59 4.00
CA ASN A 188 7.89 -22.53 4.87
C ASN A 188 7.71 -21.96 6.27
N ILE A 189 6.68 -21.13 6.45
CA ILE A 189 6.31 -20.47 7.72
C ILE A 189 5.05 -21.09 8.36
N GLY A 190 4.68 -22.30 7.97
CA GLY A 190 3.48 -22.98 8.43
C GLY A 190 2.25 -22.73 7.56
N ASP A 191 1.10 -23.21 7.99
CA ASP A 191 -0.15 -23.17 7.22
C ASP A 191 -1.34 -22.53 7.96
N LYS A 192 -1.09 -21.78 9.02
CA LYS A 192 -2.14 -21.21 9.90
C LYS A 192 -2.33 -19.69 9.77
N GLY A 193 -1.45 -18.97 9.11
CA GLY A 193 -1.68 -17.56 8.83
C GLY A 193 -2.87 -17.34 7.88
N HIS A 194 -3.36 -16.08 7.79
CA HIS A 194 -4.69 -15.85 7.24
C HIS A 194 -4.77 -15.53 5.73
N SER A 195 -3.66 -15.32 5.03
CA SER A 195 -3.72 -14.91 3.63
C SER A 195 -2.53 -15.33 2.76
N TYR A 196 -1.89 -16.44 3.04
CA TYR A 196 -0.68 -16.80 2.30
C TYR A 196 -0.63 -18.23 1.75
N GLY A 197 -1.61 -19.03 1.98
CA GLY A 197 -1.68 -20.41 1.49
C GLY A 197 -3.10 -20.83 1.19
N GLU A 198 -3.26 -21.91 0.45
CA GLU A 198 -4.57 -22.43 0.06
C GLU A 198 -5.40 -22.98 1.22
N TYR A 199 -4.77 -23.23 2.35
CA TYR A 199 -5.41 -23.73 3.58
C TYR A 199 -5.72 -22.62 4.59
N THR A 200 -5.50 -21.37 4.21
CA THR A 200 -5.79 -20.19 5.01
C THR A 200 -7.19 -19.65 4.69
N GLN A 201 -7.68 -18.71 5.50
CA GLN A 201 -9.04 -18.21 5.35
C GLN A 201 -9.31 -17.59 3.98
N ILE A 202 -8.38 -16.80 3.47
CA ILE A 202 -8.44 -16.27 2.11
C ILE A 202 -7.05 -16.25 1.48
N ILE A 203 -7.04 -16.36 0.17
CA ILE A 203 -5.85 -16.17 -0.68
C ILE A 203 -6.33 -15.68 -2.05
N TRP A 204 -5.55 -14.82 -2.69
CA TRP A 204 -5.86 -14.36 -4.04
C TRP A 204 -4.60 -14.34 -4.91
N ASN A 205 -4.79 -14.30 -6.23
CA ASN A 205 -3.76 -13.92 -7.20
C ASN A 205 -4.28 -12.73 -7.98
N GLY A 206 -3.50 -11.66 -8.04
CA GLY A 206 -3.90 -10.39 -8.61
C GLY A 206 -3.22 -9.21 -7.91
N ILE A 207 -3.62 -8.00 -8.26
CA ILE A 207 -3.13 -6.76 -7.66
C ILE A 207 -4.32 -6.00 -7.10
N LEU A 208 -4.30 -5.71 -5.81
CA LEU A 208 -5.33 -4.94 -5.14
C LEU A 208 -4.85 -3.50 -4.89
N GLY A 209 -5.80 -2.57 -4.79
CA GLY A 209 -5.52 -1.17 -4.52
C GLY A 209 -4.82 -0.46 -5.68
N LYS A 210 -3.84 0.36 -5.41
CA LYS A 210 -3.18 1.20 -6.39
C LYS A 210 -2.15 0.43 -7.21
N ILE A 211 -2.11 0.74 -8.50
CA ILE A 211 -1.08 0.30 -9.44
C ILE A 211 -0.60 1.56 -10.13
N GLU A 212 0.58 2.04 -9.78
CA GLU A 212 1.05 3.36 -10.19
C GLU A 212 2.51 3.35 -10.62
N LEU A 213 2.83 4.14 -11.65
CA LEU A 213 4.19 4.59 -11.87
C LEU A 213 4.36 5.94 -11.19
N GLN A 214 5.42 6.07 -10.42
CA GLN A 214 5.77 7.29 -9.70
C GLN A 214 7.09 7.81 -10.23
N SER A 215 7.13 9.07 -10.71
CA SER A 215 8.35 9.70 -11.18
C SER A 215 9.01 10.54 -10.09
N SER A 216 10.33 10.53 -10.07
CA SER A 216 11.13 11.33 -9.13
C SER A 216 12.23 12.09 -9.87
N PRO A 217 12.50 13.35 -9.52
CA PRO A 217 13.62 14.10 -10.10
C PRO A 217 14.97 13.51 -9.68
N THR A 218 16.04 13.93 -10.36
CA THR A 218 17.41 13.46 -10.08
C THR A 218 17.83 13.64 -8.61
N LEU A 219 17.38 14.72 -7.98
CA LEU A 219 17.53 14.93 -6.54
C LEU A 219 16.15 14.83 -5.89
N SER A 220 15.92 13.81 -5.10
CA SER A 220 14.60 13.45 -4.58
C SER A 220 14.62 13.09 -3.09
N ILE A 221 13.44 13.05 -2.50
CA ILE A 221 13.19 12.66 -1.09
C ILE A 221 12.44 11.33 -1.07
N ASP A 222 12.82 10.47 -0.13
CA ASP A 222 12.16 9.20 0.10
C ASP A 222 12.15 8.83 1.60
N ARG A 223 11.39 7.80 1.98
CA ARG A 223 11.36 7.18 3.32
C ARG A 223 11.20 8.16 4.47
N ILE A 224 10.20 9.06 4.40
CA ILE A 224 9.94 10.03 5.45
C ILE A 224 9.34 9.33 6.66
N LYS A 225 9.98 9.51 7.82
CA LYS A 225 9.47 9.09 9.13
C LYS A 225 9.31 10.31 10.04
N VAL A 226 8.23 10.35 10.80
CA VAL A 226 7.92 11.43 11.74
C VAL A 226 7.83 10.90 13.16
N TYR A 227 8.43 11.61 14.09
CA TYR A 227 8.47 11.29 15.52
C TYR A 227 7.95 12.48 16.32
N PRO A 228 6.62 12.55 16.55
CA PRO A 228 6.00 13.66 17.27
C PRO A 228 6.24 13.54 18.78
N HIS A 229 6.67 14.64 19.41
CA HIS A 229 6.83 14.77 20.86
C HIS A 229 5.71 15.63 21.44
N THR A 230 4.90 15.05 22.31
CA THR A 230 3.73 15.73 22.90
C THR A 230 4.10 16.63 24.07
N SER A 231 5.27 16.44 24.71
CA SER A 231 5.69 17.18 25.90
C SER A 231 6.15 18.61 25.60
N ASP A 232 6.73 18.84 24.42
CA ASP A 232 7.41 20.08 24.04
C ASP A 232 7.03 20.60 22.64
N ASN A 233 5.98 20.04 22.05
CA ASN A 233 5.51 20.38 20.70
C ASN A 233 6.61 20.30 19.64
N ARG A 234 7.48 19.31 19.75
CA ARG A 234 8.58 19.06 18.83
C ARG A 234 8.22 17.94 17.84
N LEU A 235 8.69 18.07 16.62
CA LEU A 235 8.60 17.03 15.61
C LEU A 235 10.00 16.70 15.10
N ASP A 236 10.51 15.52 15.42
CA ASP A 236 11.70 14.98 14.79
C ASP A 236 11.30 14.27 13.50
N ILE A 237 12.08 14.46 12.45
CA ILE A 237 11.85 13.94 11.12
C ILE A 237 13.11 13.24 10.66
N SER A 238 12.99 12.06 10.08
CA SER A 238 14.05 11.45 9.29
C SER A 238 13.57 11.17 7.88
N PHE A 239 14.44 11.34 6.89
CA PHE A 239 14.16 11.05 5.48
C PHE A 239 15.46 10.85 4.71
N ASP A 240 15.35 10.22 3.54
CA ASP A 240 16.47 10.05 2.65
C ASP A 240 16.45 11.11 1.56
N ILE A 241 17.63 11.66 1.26
CA ILE A 241 17.88 12.38 0.02
C ILE A 241 18.57 11.42 -0.93
N GLN A 242 17.99 11.24 -2.11
CA GLN A 242 18.54 10.41 -3.18
C GLN A 242 19.05 11.29 -4.30
N ASN A 243 20.31 11.13 -4.66
CA ASN A 243 20.92 11.78 -5.81
C ASN A 243 21.33 10.71 -6.82
N HIS A 244 20.59 10.62 -7.91
CA HIS A 244 20.80 9.66 -8.99
C HIS A 244 21.89 10.08 -9.99
N SER A 245 22.48 11.27 -9.83
CA SER A 245 23.59 11.74 -10.68
C SER A 245 24.96 11.33 -10.11
N ASN A 246 25.98 11.49 -10.95
CA ASN A 246 27.39 11.27 -10.55
C ASN A 246 28.06 12.53 -9.98
N LYS A 247 27.31 13.59 -9.70
CA LYS A 247 27.82 14.88 -9.22
C LYS A 247 27.11 15.29 -7.95
N THR A 248 27.79 16.00 -7.06
CA THR A 248 27.15 16.68 -5.93
C THR A 248 26.16 17.73 -6.46
N LEU A 249 24.92 17.68 -6.02
CA LEU A 249 23.88 18.63 -6.38
C LEU A 249 23.58 19.56 -5.20
N LYS A 250 23.31 20.83 -5.49
CA LYS A 250 22.78 21.79 -4.52
C LYS A 250 21.29 21.95 -4.73
N GLY A 251 20.52 21.96 -3.66
CA GLY A 251 19.08 22.15 -3.66
C GLY A 251 18.60 22.89 -2.42
N GLU A 252 17.30 23.16 -2.37
CA GLU A 252 16.60 23.71 -1.20
C GLU A 252 15.57 22.70 -0.74
N VAL A 253 15.49 22.44 0.57
CA VAL A 253 14.39 21.69 1.21
C VAL A 253 13.55 22.64 2.00
N SER A 254 12.23 22.59 1.79
CA SER A 254 11.25 23.33 2.56
C SER A 254 10.31 22.39 3.31
N TYR A 255 9.97 22.77 4.53
CA TYR A 255 9.06 22.05 5.42
C TYR A 255 7.85 22.94 5.68
N THR A 256 6.65 22.39 5.53
CA THR A 256 5.41 23.07 5.91
C THR A 256 4.54 22.11 6.71
N LEU A 257 4.09 22.56 7.88
CA LEU A 257 3.18 21.81 8.74
C LEU A 257 1.82 22.51 8.80
N LYS A 258 0.75 21.73 8.58
CA LYS A 258 -0.63 22.21 8.60
C LYS A 258 -1.49 21.28 9.47
N GLU A 259 -2.46 21.82 10.19
CA GLU A 259 -3.54 21.02 10.77
C GLU A 259 -4.51 20.61 9.64
N ILE A 260 -4.87 19.30 9.55
CA ILE A 260 -5.80 18.82 8.53
C ILE A 260 -7.20 19.42 8.79
N GLY A 261 -7.85 19.89 7.73
CA GLY A 261 -9.11 20.64 7.82
C GLY A 261 -8.93 22.14 8.08
N SER A 262 -7.70 22.62 8.29
CA SER A 262 -7.38 24.04 8.43
C SER A 262 -6.51 24.53 7.27
N LYS A 263 -6.72 25.78 6.83
CA LYS A 263 -5.84 26.44 5.85
C LYS A 263 -4.59 27.05 6.50
N LYS A 264 -4.52 27.08 7.83
CA LYS A 264 -3.44 27.73 8.58
C LYS A 264 -2.18 26.88 8.60
N LYS A 265 -1.06 27.46 8.15
CA LYS A 265 0.28 26.89 8.39
C LYS A 265 0.66 27.12 9.84
N ILE A 266 1.05 26.08 10.55
CA ILE A 266 1.51 26.18 11.94
C ILE A 266 3.04 26.22 12.05
N TYR A 267 3.73 25.76 10.99
CA TYR A 267 5.18 25.85 10.86
C TYR A 267 5.58 25.94 9.40
N ALA A 268 6.62 26.72 9.10
CA ALA A 268 7.26 26.76 7.79
C ALA A 268 8.74 27.11 7.98
N TYR A 269 9.61 26.36 7.31
CA TYR A 269 11.06 26.53 7.34
C TYR A 269 11.65 26.03 6.03
N LYS A 270 12.78 26.59 5.62
CA LYS A 270 13.53 26.14 4.46
C LYS A 270 15.02 26.27 4.67
N LYS A 271 15.80 25.40 4.04
CA LYS A 271 17.26 25.44 4.09
C LYS A 271 17.88 24.90 2.79
N GLU A 272 19.08 25.35 2.52
CA GLU A 272 19.91 24.77 1.49
C GLU A 272 20.45 23.41 1.90
N ILE A 273 20.56 22.52 0.95
CA ILE A 273 21.14 21.20 1.13
C ILE A 273 22.16 20.88 0.02
N LYS A 274 23.02 19.93 0.31
CA LYS A 274 23.89 19.27 -0.67
C LYS A 274 23.51 17.80 -0.75
N GLY A 275 23.20 17.32 -1.94
CA GLY A 275 22.97 15.90 -2.21
C GLY A 275 24.24 15.31 -2.84
N GLU A 276 25.00 14.54 -2.10
CA GLU A 276 26.10 13.73 -2.64
C GLU A 276 25.54 12.55 -3.44
N LYS A 277 26.34 11.91 -4.28
CA LYS A 277 25.91 10.73 -5.05
C LYS A 277 25.35 9.63 -4.14
N GLY A 278 24.22 9.07 -4.52
CA GLY A 278 23.55 7.97 -3.81
C GLY A 278 22.57 8.44 -2.76
N ILE A 279 22.41 7.66 -1.70
CA ILE A 279 21.43 7.88 -0.64
C ILE A 279 22.12 8.50 0.58
N GLN A 280 21.51 9.54 1.12
CA GLN A 280 21.95 10.21 2.35
C GLN A 280 20.79 10.29 3.33
N HIS A 281 21.04 9.81 4.56
CA HIS A 281 20.06 9.90 5.64
C HIS A 281 20.11 11.29 6.29
N HIS A 282 18.97 11.97 6.31
CA HIS A 282 18.80 13.27 6.94
C HIS A 282 17.92 13.17 8.15
N ARG A 283 18.26 14.00 9.17
CA ARG A 283 17.41 14.22 10.35
C ARG A 283 17.19 15.70 10.51
N GLU A 284 15.98 16.08 10.92
CA GLU A 284 15.59 17.44 11.19
C GLU A 284 14.68 17.50 12.40
N THR A 285 14.81 18.58 13.18
CA THR A 285 13.96 18.83 14.35
C THR A 285 13.19 20.14 14.14
N LEU A 286 11.86 20.05 14.11
CA LEU A 286 10.97 21.20 13.99
C LEU A 286 10.42 21.55 15.38
N ASN A 287 10.83 22.71 15.91
CA ASN A 287 10.31 23.25 17.18
C ASN A 287 9.06 24.09 16.89
N ILE A 288 7.89 23.57 17.25
CA ILE A 288 6.60 24.19 16.94
C ILE A 288 6.22 25.11 18.10
N ARG A 289 6.21 26.43 17.85
CA ARG A 289 5.93 27.44 18.89
C ARG A 289 4.46 27.49 19.33
N GLN A 290 3.55 26.98 18.49
CA GLN A 290 2.12 26.94 18.77
C GLN A 290 1.77 25.63 19.49
N ALA A 291 0.77 25.69 20.39
CA ALA A 291 0.23 24.50 20.99
C ALA A 291 -0.38 23.58 19.91
N VAL A 292 -0.04 22.31 19.94
CA VAL A 292 -0.59 21.28 19.06
C VAL A 292 -1.71 20.52 19.78
N LYS A 293 -2.71 20.10 19.03
CA LYS A 293 -3.76 19.20 19.52
C LYS A 293 -3.27 17.77 19.42
N HIS A 294 -3.44 17.00 20.48
CA HIS A 294 -3.03 15.59 20.47
C HIS A 294 -4.07 14.73 19.75
N TRP A 295 -3.59 13.61 19.20
CA TRP A 295 -4.41 12.57 18.61
C TRP A 295 -4.71 11.50 19.65
N ASP A 296 -5.97 11.14 19.82
CA ASP A 296 -6.44 9.96 20.57
C ASP A 296 -7.76 9.44 19.97
N ASP A 297 -8.33 8.39 20.59
CA ASP A 297 -9.58 7.78 20.14
C ASP A 297 -10.82 8.71 20.27
N LEU A 298 -10.76 9.74 21.07
CA LEU A 298 -11.84 10.73 21.28
C LEU A 298 -11.61 12.00 20.43
N HIS A 299 -10.34 12.34 20.18
CA HIS A 299 -9.92 13.55 19.49
C HIS A 299 -8.90 13.18 18.40
N PRO A 300 -9.34 12.69 17.23
CA PRO A 300 -8.44 12.24 16.17
C PRO A 300 -7.86 13.42 15.36
N ASN A 301 -7.12 14.31 16.06
CA ASN A 301 -6.51 15.49 15.44
C ASN A 301 -5.31 15.11 14.58
N LEU A 302 -5.35 15.47 13.31
CA LEU A 302 -4.33 15.11 12.32
C LEU A 302 -3.63 16.35 11.77
N TYR A 303 -2.37 16.14 11.40
CA TYR A 303 -1.51 17.13 10.78
C TYR A 303 -0.92 16.59 9.50
N ARG A 304 -0.64 17.48 8.54
CA ARG A 304 0.08 17.18 7.31
C ARG A 304 1.42 17.88 7.31
N LEU A 305 2.49 17.08 7.25
CA LEU A 305 3.82 17.55 6.94
C LEU A 305 4.02 17.49 5.42
N GLU A 306 4.36 18.61 4.84
CA GLU A 306 4.79 18.75 3.44
C GLU A 306 6.30 18.99 3.43
N ILE A 307 7.07 18.13 2.75
CA ILE A 307 8.49 18.31 2.50
C ILE A 307 8.67 18.45 1.00
N CYS A 308 9.19 19.58 0.56
CA CYS A 308 9.46 19.83 -0.84
C CYS A 308 10.97 20.05 -1.04
N ILE A 309 11.56 19.27 -1.96
CA ILE A 309 12.92 19.48 -2.43
C ILE A 309 12.89 20.15 -3.79
N THR A 310 13.71 21.19 -3.97
CA THR A 310 13.81 21.92 -5.23
C THR A 310 15.25 21.99 -5.70
N GLN A 311 15.48 21.68 -6.98
CA GLN A 311 16.79 21.72 -7.62
C GLN A 311 16.65 22.14 -9.10
N LYS A 312 17.27 23.27 -9.48
CA LYS A 312 17.29 23.79 -10.86
C LYS A 312 15.91 23.81 -11.55
N GLY A 313 14.87 24.25 -10.83
CA GLY A 313 13.50 24.36 -11.36
C GLY A 313 12.70 23.04 -11.35
N GLN A 314 13.31 21.92 -10.99
CA GLN A 314 12.59 20.68 -10.68
C GLN A 314 12.28 20.64 -9.21
N SER A 315 11.09 20.17 -8.84
CA SER A 315 10.67 20.01 -7.46
C SER A 315 9.98 18.68 -7.27
N GLN A 316 10.08 18.13 -6.05
CA GLN A 316 9.29 17.00 -5.59
C GLN A 316 8.66 17.37 -4.26
N LEU A 317 7.35 17.19 -4.17
CA LEU A 317 6.60 17.33 -2.93
C LEU A 317 6.25 15.94 -2.39
N LYS A 318 6.65 15.67 -1.16
CA LYS A 318 6.18 14.51 -0.38
C LYS A 318 5.35 14.98 0.80
N THR A 319 4.30 14.23 1.11
CA THR A 319 3.39 14.55 2.22
C THR A 319 3.27 13.37 3.16
N VAL A 320 3.17 13.64 4.46
CA VAL A 320 2.91 12.65 5.50
C VAL A 320 1.82 13.20 6.41
N ASP A 321 0.73 12.45 6.53
CA ASP A 321 -0.32 12.72 7.52
C ASP A 321 0.02 11.97 8.81
N PHE A 322 -0.07 12.63 9.96
CA PHE A 322 0.27 12.08 11.26
C PHE A 322 -0.50 12.77 12.39
N GLY A 323 -0.39 12.23 13.61
CA GLY A 323 -0.95 12.83 14.82
C GLY A 323 0.08 12.97 15.94
N PHE A 324 -0.01 14.04 16.72
CA PHE A 324 0.79 14.13 17.95
C PHE A 324 0.21 13.19 19.00
N ARG A 325 0.88 12.08 19.24
CA ARG A 325 0.53 11.11 20.26
C ARG A 325 1.77 10.57 20.96
N ASN A 326 1.58 10.15 22.21
CA ASN A 326 2.56 9.38 22.95
C ASN A 326 1.90 8.10 23.46
N VAL A 327 2.51 6.95 23.20
CA VAL A 327 2.07 5.64 23.69
C VAL A 327 3.11 5.15 24.68
N THR A 328 2.67 4.88 25.90
CA THR A 328 3.56 4.37 26.96
C THR A 328 2.85 3.29 27.77
N ALA A 329 3.63 2.52 28.52
CA ALA A 329 3.13 1.55 29.47
C ALA A 329 3.57 1.93 30.88
N SER A 330 2.67 1.83 31.84
CA SER A 330 2.99 2.01 33.25
C SER A 330 2.37 0.88 34.05
N ARG A 331 3.20 0.01 34.64
CA ARG A 331 2.78 -1.21 35.34
C ARG A 331 1.86 -2.05 34.43
N SER A 332 0.57 -2.16 34.76
CA SER A 332 -0.45 -2.92 34.02
C SER A 332 -1.33 -2.08 33.10
N LYS A 333 -0.94 -0.81 32.83
CA LYS A 333 -1.78 0.14 32.06
C LYS A 333 -1.08 0.60 30.81
N ILE A 334 -1.82 0.65 29.71
CA ILE A 334 -1.43 1.36 28.49
C ILE A 334 -1.87 2.81 28.66
N LEU A 335 -0.96 3.74 28.37
CA LEU A 335 -1.21 5.17 28.44
C LEU A 335 -1.12 5.77 27.04
N ILE A 336 -2.14 6.54 26.66
CA ILE A 336 -2.11 7.39 25.47
C ILE A 336 -2.13 8.85 25.93
N ASN A 337 -1.11 9.61 25.55
CA ASN A 337 -0.93 11.00 26.01
C ASN A 337 -1.02 11.13 27.55
N ASN A 338 -0.34 10.22 28.25
CA ASN A 338 -0.34 10.11 29.74
C ASN A 338 -1.70 9.77 30.37
N ARG A 339 -2.73 9.46 29.57
CA ARG A 339 -4.05 9.04 30.03
C ARG A 339 -4.18 7.52 29.95
N PRO A 340 -4.56 6.81 31.04
CA PRO A 340 -4.84 5.40 30.97
C PRO A 340 -5.98 5.11 30.00
N VAL A 341 -5.78 4.16 29.10
CA VAL A 341 -6.78 3.73 28.10
C VAL A 341 -7.10 2.26 28.28
N PHE A 342 -8.39 1.94 28.27
CA PHE A 342 -8.87 0.57 28.19
C PHE A 342 -9.19 0.24 26.74
N MET A 343 -8.48 -0.75 26.17
CA MET A 343 -8.67 -1.21 24.80
C MET A 343 -9.92 -2.10 24.71
N ARG A 344 -10.99 -1.53 24.18
CA ARG A 344 -12.25 -2.27 23.86
C ARG A 344 -12.20 -2.60 22.38
N GLY A 345 -11.76 -3.83 22.06
CA GLY A 345 -11.41 -4.19 20.71
C GLY A 345 -12.28 -5.26 20.07
N ASN A 346 -12.25 -5.29 18.75
CA ASN A 346 -12.67 -6.40 17.93
C ASN A 346 -11.44 -7.19 17.44
N LEU A 347 -11.59 -8.49 17.26
CA LEU A 347 -10.63 -9.36 16.61
C LEU A 347 -11.03 -9.54 15.15
N ASP A 348 -10.16 -9.17 14.24
CA ASP A 348 -10.35 -9.33 12.79
C ASP A 348 -9.40 -10.40 12.26
N CYS A 349 -9.96 -11.52 11.81
CA CYS A 349 -9.23 -12.65 11.25
C CYS A 349 -9.30 -12.69 9.72
N LEU A 350 -9.31 -11.54 9.06
CA LEU A 350 -9.30 -11.42 7.59
C LEU A 350 -10.55 -12.05 6.93
N HIS A 351 -11.73 -11.76 7.48
CA HIS A 351 -12.99 -12.27 6.96
C HIS A 351 -13.65 -11.29 5.99
N PHE A 352 -13.48 -11.52 4.70
CA PHE A 352 -14.11 -10.74 3.63
C PHE A 352 -14.88 -11.66 2.67
N PRO A 353 -16.03 -12.22 3.08
CA PRO A 353 -16.72 -13.27 2.32
C PRO A 353 -17.29 -12.80 0.98
N LEU A 354 -17.54 -11.51 0.80
CA LEU A 354 -18.10 -10.98 -0.43
C LEU A 354 -17.04 -10.79 -1.52
N THR A 355 -15.82 -10.47 -1.15
CA THR A 355 -14.73 -10.15 -2.07
C THR A 355 -13.64 -11.21 -2.09
N GLY A 356 -13.38 -11.88 -0.97
CA GLY A 356 -12.26 -12.81 -0.80
C GLY A 356 -10.93 -12.10 -0.53
N TYR A 357 -10.95 -10.77 -0.27
CA TYR A 357 -9.78 -9.96 0.05
C TYR A 357 -10.15 -8.69 0.80
N PRO A 358 -9.22 -8.05 1.55
CA PRO A 358 -9.48 -6.81 2.27
C PRO A 358 -9.67 -5.63 1.33
N SER A 359 -10.62 -4.76 1.64
CA SER A 359 -10.83 -3.54 0.86
C SER A 359 -9.62 -2.60 0.92
N CYS A 360 -9.23 -2.03 -0.21
CA CYS A 360 -8.29 -0.92 -0.32
C CYS A 360 -9.00 0.45 -0.41
N ASP A 361 -10.30 0.51 -0.09
CA ASP A 361 -11.09 1.74 -0.07
C ASP A 361 -11.19 2.31 1.35
N ILE A 362 -10.78 3.56 1.51
CA ILE A 362 -10.84 4.30 2.78
C ILE A 362 -12.28 4.42 3.28
N GLN A 363 -13.26 4.66 2.39
CA GLN A 363 -14.66 4.86 2.77
C GLN A 363 -15.26 3.58 3.39
N GLU A 364 -14.89 2.41 2.85
CA GLU A 364 -15.34 1.13 3.41
C GLU A 364 -14.78 0.91 4.82
N TRP A 365 -13.49 1.20 5.04
CA TRP A 365 -12.91 1.14 6.38
C TRP A 365 -13.46 2.19 7.34
N GLU A 366 -13.75 3.39 6.87
CA GLU A 366 -14.44 4.40 7.68
C GLU A 366 -15.84 3.90 8.10
N ARG A 367 -16.58 3.24 7.20
CA ARG A 367 -17.86 2.62 7.51
C ARG A 367 -17.73 1.57 8.60
N ILE A 368 -16.76 0.64 8.48
CA ILE A 368 -16.47 -0.40 9.46
C ILE A 368 -16.13 0.22 10.82
N PHE A 369 -15.23 1.17 10.86
CA PHE A 369 -14.78 1.78 12.13
C PHE A 369 -15.84 2.68 12.78
N ARG A 370 -16.73 3.31 12.02
CA ARG A 370 -17.92 3.99 12.58
C ARG A 370 -18.86 3.00 13.26
N ILE A 371 -19.03 1.82 12.71
CA ILE A 371 -19.80 0.75 13.37
C ILE A 371 -19.09 0.34 14.67
N TYR A 372 -17.77 0.14 14.68
CA TYR A 372 -17.04 -0.17 15.91
C TYR A 372 -17.27 0.91 16.98
N LYS A 373 -17.13 2.20 16.61
CA LYS A 373 -17.40 3.32 17.51
C LYS A 373 -18.83 3.32 18.06
N SER A 374 -19.83 2.97 17.25
CA SER A 374 -21.25 2.93 17.70
C SER A 374 -21.49 1.86 18.77
N TYR A 375 -20.66 0.82 18.81
CA TYR A 375 -20.64 -0.20 19.87
C TYR A 375 -19.67 0.13 21.02
N GLY A 376 -19.10 1.32 21.05
CA GLY A 376 -18.17 1.75 22.09
C GLY A 376 -16.76 1.15 21.95
N LEU A 377 -16.42 0.53 20.82
CA LEU A 377 -15.08 0.01 20.56
C LEU A 377 -14.13 1.14 20.16
N ASN A 378 -12.87 1.02 20.56
CA ASN A 378 -11.81 1.96 20.23
C ASN A 378 -10.54 1.28 19.70
N HIS A 379 -10.58 -0.03 19.51
CA HIS A 379 -9.42 -0.83 19.14
C HIS A 379 -9.80 -1.94 18.16
N VAL A 380 -8.87 -2.33 17.31
CA VAL A 380 -8.93 -3.53 16.47
C VAL A 380 -7.59 -4.26 16.51
N ARG A 381 -7.66 -5.57 16.72
CA ARG A 381 -6.55 -6.49 16.54
C ARG A 381 -6.72 -7.21 15.20
N PHE A 382 -5.79 -7.02 14.30
CA PHE A 382 -5.72 -7.75 13.04
C PHE A 382 -4.92 -9.04 13.24
N HIS A 383 -5.63 -10.10 13.46
CA HIS A 383 -5.10 -11.42 13.84
C HIS A 383 -4.94 -12.31 12.62
N SER A 384 -3.87 -12.83 12.31
CA SER A 384 -2.47 -12.46 12.25
C SER A 384 -2.21 -11.90 10.86
N TRP A 385 -2.48 -10.61 10.68
CA TRP A 385 -2.29 -9.95 9.39
C TRP A 385 -2.10 -8.44 9.53
N CYS A 386 -1.60 -7.82 8.47
CA CYS A 386 -1.45 -6.37 8.38
C CYS A 386 -2.46 -5.81 7.39
N PRO A 387 -3.34 -4.88 7.80
CA PRO A 387 -4.35 -4.30 6.92
C PRO A 387 -3.74 -3.36 5.87
N PRO A 388 -4.48 -3.00 4.80
CA PRO A 388 -4.01 -2.04 3.81
C PRO A 388 -3.96 -0.61 4.35
N GLU A 389 -3.25 0.28 3.64
CA GLU A 389 -3.14 1.72 3.92
C GLU A 389 -4.49 2.39 4.19
N ALA A 390 -5.54 1.97 3.47
CA ALA A 390 -6.90 2.46 3.63
C ALA A 390 -7.44 2.28 5.04
N ALA A 391 -7.12 1.15 5.70
CA ALA A 391 -7.55 0.87 7.08
C ALA A 391 -6.83 1.80 8.07
N PHE A 392 -5.52 1.98 7.93
CA PHE A 392 -4.76 2.90 8.78
C PHE A 392 -5.26 4.34 8.61
N THR A 393 -5.43 4.80 7.37
CA THR A 393 -5.96 6.15 7.08
C THR A 393 -7.35 6.37 7.68
N ALA A 394 -8.25 5.40 7.56
CA ALA A 394 -9.59 5.46 8.14
C ALA A 394 -9.54 5.46 9.68
N ALA A 395 -8.68 4.64 10.27
CA ALA A 395 -8.49 4.56 11.73
C ALA A 395 -7.93 5.88 12.29
N ASP A 396 -6.99 6.51 11.58
CA ASP A 396 -6.46 7.83 11.93
C ASP A 396 -7.57 8.89 12.02
N ARG A 397 -8.49 8.88 11.05
CA ARG A 397 -9.59 9.85 10.96
C ARG A 397 -10.72 9.60 11.96
N ILE A 398 -10.99 8.34 12.29
CA ILE A 398 -12.09 7.93 13.17
C ILE A 398 -11.64 7.83 14.64
N GLY A 399 -10.33 7.66 14.89
CA GLY A 399 -9.79 7.45 16.23
C GLY A 399 -9.94 5.99 16.69
N ILE A 400 -9.39 5.05 15.93
CA ILE A 400 -9.30 3.63 16.29
C ILE A 400 -7.83 3.27 16.50
N TYR A 401 -7.51 2.61 17.60
CA TYR A 401 -6.19 2.05 17.85
C TYR A 401 -6.02 0.74 17.09
N ILE A 402 -4.99 0.64 16.27
CA ILE A 402 -4.67 -0.55 15.49
C ILE A 402 -3.55 -1.34 16.17
N GLN A 403 -3.80 -2.64 16.33
CA GLN A 403 -2.79 -3.67 16.56
C GLN A 403 -2.68 -4.49 15.28
N ALA A 404 -1.59 -4.32 14.54
CA ALA A 404 -1.29 -5.14 13.37
C ALA A 404 -0.28 -6.24 13.73
N GLU A 405 -0.35 -7.36 13.03
CA GLU A 405 0.47 -8.53 13.29
C GLU A 405 1.15 -8.99 12.01
N VAL A 406 2.36 -9.55 12.13
CA VAL A 406 2.98 -10.28 11.03
C VAL A 406 2.08 -11.46 10.68
N LEU A 407 1.96 -11.76 9.38
CA LEU A 407 1.15 -12.86 8.87
C LEU A 407 1.78 -14.21 9.20
N TRP A 408 1.89 -14.51 10.48
CA TRP A 408 2.53 -15.71 10.97
C TRP A 408 1.86 -16.22 12.26
N ILE A 409 1.57 -17.52 12.28
CA ILE A 409 1.17 -18.28 13.47
C ILE A 409 2.18 -19.40 13.65
N ASP A 410 2.68 -19.61 14.87
CA ASP A 410 3.74 -20.55 15.13
C ASP A 410 3.38 -21.97 14.62
N TRP A 411 4.39 -22.65 14.15
CA TRP A 411 4.32 -23.95 13.51
C TRP A 411 3.68 -25.06 14.35
N TRP A 412 3.66 -24.96 15.68
CA TRP A 412 3.06 -25.98 16.52
C TRP A 412 1.56 -26.18 16.22
N MET A 413 0.91 -25.16 15.62
CA MET A 413 -0.47 -25.22 15.13
C MET A 413 -0.60 -25.84 13.74
N SER A 414 0.50 -25.94 12.99
CA SER A 414 0.46 -26.41 11.61
C SER A 414 0.15 -27.90 11.47
N VAL A 415 -0.51 -28.27 10.38
CA VAL A 415 -0.92 -29.65 10.09
C VAL A 415 -0.01 -30.25 9.03
N VAL A 416 0.30 -31.54 9.16
CA VAL A 416 1.02 -32.29 8.13
C VAL A 416 0.11 -32.43 6.90
N ARG A 417 0.60 -31.99 5.73
CA ARG A 417 -0.11 -32.11 4.44
C ARG A 417 0.56 -33.17 3.58
N LYS A 418 -0.18 -34.18 3.17
CA LYS A 418 0.35 -35.23 2.27
C LYS A 418 0.64 -34.69 0.90
N GLU A 419 -0.15 -33.72 0.44
CA GLU A 419 -0.06 -33.05 -0.85
C GLU A 419 1.16 -32.11 -0.95
N ARG A 420 1.64 -31.66 0.19
CA ARG A 420 2.79 -30.73 0.31
C ARG A 420 3.74 -31.21 1.40
N PRO A 421 4.43 -32.36 1.18
CA PRO A 421 5.31 -32.94 2.22
C PRO A 421 6.48 -32.02 2.58
N GLU A 422 6.94 -31.18 1.68
CA GLU A 422 7.96 -30.15 1.91
C GLU A 422 7.50 -29.04 2.87
N MET A 423 6.19 -28.85 3.01
CA MET A 423 5.55 -27.90 3.91
C MET A 423 5.11 -28.53 5.24
N THR A 424 5.51 -29.75 5.51
CA THR A 424 5.17 -30.41 6.78
C THR A 424 6.03 -29.91 7.94
N THR A 425 5.43 -29.81 9.11
CA THR A 425 6.14 -29.46 10.34
C THR A 425 6.72 -30.68 11.07
N ARG A 426 6.42 -31.88 10.59
CA ARG A 426 6.83 -33.13 11.25
C ARG A 426 8.34 -33.25 11.34
N GLY A 427 8.87 -33.26 12.57
CA GLY A 427 10.30 -33.38 12.83
C GLY A 427 11.12 -32.14 12.54
N LEU A 428 10.51 -31.03 12.15
CA LEU A 428 11.19 -29.76 11.93
C LEU A 428 11.23 -28.91 13.21
N PRO A 429 12.27 -28.08 13.38
CA PRO A 429 12.30 -27.06 14.41
C PRO A 429 11.12 -26.11 14.26
N LYS A 430 10.58 -25.62 15.37
CA LYS A 430 9.42 -24.75 15.43
C LYS A 430 9.77 -23.43 16.11
N GLY A 431 9.06 -22.37 15.70
CA GLY A 431 9.24 -21.05 16.26
C GLY A 431 10.48 -20.30 15.77
N LEU A 432 10.57 -19.03 16.16
CA LEU A 432 11.72 -18.18 15.87
C LEU A 432 12.99 -18.68 16.53
N GLY A 433 14.12 -18.62 15.82
CA GLY A 433 15.40 -19.17 16.23
C GLY A 433 15.57 -20.66 15.95
N HIS A 434 14.55 -21.30 15.41
CA HIS A 434 14.54 -22.73 15.08
C HIS A 434 14.05 -23.03 13.66
N ASN A 435 13.56 -22.03 12.95
CA ASN A 435 13.01 -22.15 11.59
C ASN A 435 13.62 -21.07 10.68
N PRO A 436 14.59 -21.40 9.82
CA PRO A 436 15.27 -20.42 8.95
C PRO A 436 14.32 -19.62 8.06
N SER A 437 13.20 -20.20 7.63
CA SER A 437 12.19 -19.48 6.85
C SER A 437 11.48 -18.40 7.67
N ALA A 438 11.07 -18.73 8.90
CA ALA A 438 10.45 -17.76 9.81
C ALA A 438 11.47 -16.71 10.29
N ASP A 439 12.70 -17.14 10.57
CA ASP A 439 13.79 -16.26 11.02
C ASP A 439 14.17 -15.21 9.97
N LYS A 440 14.00 -15.52 8.68
CA LYS A 440 14.14 -14.58 7.59
C LYS A 440 12.88 -13.72 7.44
N PHE A 441 11.71 -14.36 7.26
CA PHE A 441 10.47 -13.70 6.88
C PHE A 441 9.97 -12.70 7.93
N VAL A 442 9.94 -13.09 9.22
CA VAL A 442 9.30 -12.30 10.27
C VAL A 442 10.00 -10.94 10.49
N PRO A 443 11.33 -10.86 10.65
CA PRO A 443 12.01 -9.56 10.79
C PRO A 443 11.87 -8.66 9.55
N GLU A 444 11.97 -9.24 8.35
CA GLU A 444 11.83 -8.49 7.11
C GLU A 444 10.41 -7.92 6.93
N GLU A 445 9.37 -8.70 7.26
CA GLU A 445 7.99 -8.24 7.18
C GLU A 445 7.68 -7.18 8.24
N LEU A 446 8.19 -7.33 9.47
CA LEU A 446 8.13 -6.29 10.51
C LEU A 446 8.73 -4.97 10.02
N GLN A 447 9.94 -5.03 9.45
CA GLN A 447 10.61 -3.85 8.93
C GLN A 447 9.77 -3.18 7.83
N ARG A 448 9.24 -3.96 6.88
CA ARG A 448 8.36 -3.45 5.81
C ARG A 448 7.09 -2.80 6.37
N MET A 449 6.45 -3.40 7.38
CA MET A 449 5.26 -2.85 8.02
C MET A 449 5.53 -1.50 8.70
N ILE A 450 6.65 -1.38 9.41
CA ILE A 450 7.05 -0.12 10.06
C ILE A 450 7.40 0.94 9.03
N GLU A 451 8.09 0.57 7.96
CA GLU A 451 8.43 1.51 6.88
C GLU A 451 7.19 2.01 6.15
N ALA A 452 6.22 1.14 5.88
CA ALA A 452 5.00 1.49 5.17
C ALA A 452 4.02 2.29 6.05
N TYR A 453 3.82 1.87 7.31
CA TYR A 453 2.68 2.33 8.10
C TYR A 453 3.05 3.02 9.43
N GLY A 454 4.34 3.12 9.78
CA GLY A 454 4.80 3.66 11.05
C GLY A 454 4.42 5.12 11.33
N ASN A 455 4.11 5.90 10.31
CA ASN A 455 3.69 7.30 10.46
C ASN A 455 2.22 7.46 10.91
N HIS A 456 1.39 6.41 10.81
CA HIS A 456 -0.01 6.47 11.20
C HIS A 456 -0.17 6.54 12.72
N PRO A 457 -0.85 7.57 13.27
CA PRO A 457 -1.06 7.65 14.72
C PRO A 457 -1.95 6.54 15.26
N SER A 458 -2.78 5.93 14.44
CA SER A 458 -3.60 4.76 14.80
C SER A 458 -2.79 3.49 15.01
N PHE A 459 -1.62 3.36 14.36
CA PHE A 459 -0.74 2.20 14.52
C PHE A 459 -0.05 2.23 15.88
N THR A 460 -0.67 1.64 16.90
CA THR A 460 -0.26 1.75 18.31
C THR A 460 0.42 0.50 18.83
N MET A 461 0.15 -0.65 18.23
CA MET A 461 0.70 -1.94 18.64
C MET A 461 1.10 -2.77 17.43
N LEU A 462 2.25 -3.40 17.51
CA LEU A 462 2.79 -4.32 16.52
C LEU A 462 3.12 -5.65 17.19
N CYS A 463 2.65 -6.75 16.61
CA CYS A 463 2.96 -8.10 17.08
C CYS A 463 3.77 -8.86 16.03
N ILE A 464 4.72 -9.64 16.51
CA ILE A 464 5.60 -10.47 15.66
C ILE A 464 4.91 -11.73 15.12
N GLY A 465 3.67 -11.98 15.52
CA GLY A 465 2.84 -13.12 15.11
C GLY A 465 1.88 -13.51 16.21
N ASN A 466 1.28 -14.68 16.07
CA ASN A 466 0.32 -15.23 17.03
C ASN A 466 0.77 -16.60 17.56
N GLU A 467 0.45 -16.90 18.84
CA GLU A 467 0.66 -18.19 19.48
C GLU A 467 2.10 -18.71 19.39
N LEU A 468 3.05 -17.87 19.82
CA LEU A 468 4.48 -18.07 19.74
C LEU A 468 4.95 -19.09 20.79
N GLY A 469 4.76 -20.40 20.48
CA GLY A 469 4.96 -21.48 21.46
C GLY A 469 6.42 -21.77 21.80
N ASN A 470 7.25 -22.06 20.80
CA ASN A 470 8.66 -22.50 20.98
C ASN A 470 9.68 -21.51 20.41
N SER A 471 9.32 -20.23 20.34
CA SER A 471 10.23 -19.20 19.80
C SER A 471 11.39 -18.91 20.77
N ASN A 472 12.57 -18.69 20.22
CA ASN A 472 13.73 -18.25 20.98
C ASN A 472 13.52 -16.82 21.50
N PHE A 473 13.72 -16.61 22.81
CA PHE A 473 13.49 -15.33 23.46
C PHE A 473 14.36 -14.20 22.88
N ASP A 474 15.63 -14.48 22.58
CA ASP A 474 16.55 -13.46 22.06
C ASP A 474 16.14 -13.00 20.66
N ILE A 475 15.66 -13.92 19.81
CA ILE A 475 15.14 -13.58 18.48
C ILE A 475 13.83 -12.79 18.59
N MET A 476 12.92 -13.18 19.49
CA MET A 476 11.70 -12.41 19.75
C MET A 476 12.01 -11.01 20.26
N HIS A 477 12.99 -10.87 21.15
CA HIS A 477 13.46 -9.58 21.65
C HIS A 477 14.06 -8.72 20.52
N PHE A 478 14.88 -9.31 19.65
CA PHE A 478 15.42 -8.65 18.47
C PHE A 478 14.30 -8.15 17.55
N CYS A 479 13.32 -9.00 17.20
CA CYS A 479 12.17 -8.61 16.40
C CYS A 479 11.38 -7.46 17.05
N SER A 480 11.19 -7.51 18.37
CA SER A 480 10.52 -6.44 19.11
C SER A 480 11.32 -5.14 19.09
N SER A 481 12.64 -5.18 19.11
CA SER A 481 13.49 -3.98 19.07
C SER A 481 13.42 -3.24 17.73
N ILE A 482 13.13 -3.93 16.62
CA ILE A 482 12.89 -3.31 15.31
C ILE A 482 11.71 -2.33 15.38
N ALA A 483 10.70 -2.63 16.19
CA ALA A 483 9.51 -1.80 16.35
C ALA A 483 9.75 -0.45 17.07
N PHE A 484 10.89 -0.30 17.75
CA PHE A 484 11.26 0.92 18.48
C PHE A 484 12.26 1.81 17.72
N LEU A 485 12.70 1.41 16.54
CA LEU A 485 13.58 2.18 15.65
C LEU A 485 12.78 3.01 14.65
#